data_757142d8557688376b07c2075d62bbe0
#
_entry.id   757142d8557688376b07c2075d62bbe0
#
_cell.length_a   1.000
_cell.length_b   1.000
_cell.length_c   1.000
_cell.angle_alpha   90.00
_cell.angle_beta   90.00
_cell.angle_gamma   90.00
#
_symmetry.space_group_name_H-M   'P 1'
#
loop_
_entity.id
_entity.type
_entity.pdbx_description
1 polymer ?
#
loop_
_entity_poly.entity_id
_entity_poly.type
_entity_poly.pdbx_seq_one_letter_code
_entity_poly.pdbx_strand_id
1 'polypeptide(L)'
;GCDIILGNEEDAEKVFGIKPEGFDVTATKGEVNAAEFESVCRQLMDRFPRAKKVIITLRGSVNANHNTWGGVLFSDGKLYQSPRYDITHIVDRVGGGDSFMGGLIYGLLTYTDDDQKALNFAVAASCLKHTIFGDFNQVTVAEVENLMKGDGSGRVSR
;
A
#
# COMPACT_ATOMS: atom_id res chain seq x y z
N GLY A 1 -7.36 -20.65 5.60
CA GLY A 1 -6.52 -19.76 6.27
C GLY A 1 -5.42 -19.23 5.39
N CYS A 2 -5.20 -17.92 5.46
CA CYS A 2 -4.10 -17.24 4.79
C CYS A 2 -3.17 -16.63 5.84
N ASP A 3 -1.90 -16.45 5.50
CA ASP A 3 -0.89 -15.84 6.36
C ASP A 3 -0.81 -14.32 6.18
N ILE A 4 -1.29 -13.81 5.06
CA ILE A 4 -1.28 -12.39 4.69
C ILE A 4 -2.68 -11.97 4.25
N ILE A 5 -3.15 -10.83 4.75
CA ILE A 5 -4.37 -10.18 4.30
C ILE A 5 -3.96 -8.88 3.59
N LEU A 6 -4.42 -8.71 2.36
CA LEU A 6 -4.23 -7.49 1.59
C LEU A 6 -5.60 -6.95 1.15
N GLY A 7 -5.79 -5.67 1.34
CA GLY A 7 -6.98 -4.95 0.86
C GLY A 7 -6.68 -3.47 0.67
N ASN A 8 -7.70 -2.75 0.24
CA ASN A 8 -7.68 -1.29 0.22
C ASN A 8 -8.35 -0.73 1.50
N GLU A 9 -8.38 0.59 1.63
CA GLU A 9 -8.92 1.29 2.80
C GLU A 9 -10.41 0.99 3.09
N GLU A 10 -11.17 0.55 2.09
CA GLU A 10 -12.61 0.28 2.22
C GLU A 10 -12.94 -1.21 2.42
N ASP A 11 -12.01 -2.10 2.08
CA ASP A 11 -12.28 -3.55 2.07
C ASP A 11 -12.60 -4.10 3.46
N ALA A 12 -11.93 -3.62 4.50
CA ALA A 12 -12.18 -4.06 5.87
C ALA A 12 -13.62 -3.76 6.31
N GLU A 13 -14.13 -2.58 5.97
CA GLU A 13 -15.51 -2.21 6.28
C GLU A 13 -16.49 -2.95 5.38
N LYS A 14 -16.29 -2.94 4.08
CA LYS A 14 -17.25 -3.51 3.11
C LYS A 14 -17.37 -5.02 3.21
N VAL A 15 -16.26 -5.73 3.46
CA VAL A 15 -16.25 -7.20 3.49
C VAL A 15 -16.52 -7.74 4.90
N PHE A 16 -16.00 -7.10 5.93
CA PHE A 16 -16.03 -7.62 7.29
C PHE A 16 -16.80 -6.76 8.29
N GLY A 17 -17.21 -5.55 7.91
CA GLY A 17 -17.85 -4.58 8.80
C GLY A 17 -16.91 -4.00 9.86
N ILE A 18 -15.59 -4.12 9.65
CA ILE A 18 -14.57 -3.64 10.57
C ILE A 18 -14.31 -2.16 10.31
N LYS A 19 -14.50 -1.36 11.36
CA LYS A 19 -14.28 0.09 11.35
C LYS A 19 -13.22 0.46 12.39
N PRO A 20 -12.52 1.60 12.20
CA PRO A 20 -11.65 2.14 13.23
C PRO A 20 -12.41 2.36 14.55
N GLU A 21 -11.83 2.01 15.67
CA GLU A 21 -12.40 2.30 16.98
C GLU A 21 -12.16 3.76 17.34
N GLY A 22 -13.19 4.46 17.82
CA GLY A 22 -13.10 5.84 18.32
C GLY A 22 -13.10 6.92 17.26
N PHE A 23 -13.60 6.64 16.04
CA PHE A 23 -13.62 7.59 14.93
C PHE A 23 -14.72 8.65 15.09
N ASP A 24 -14.30 9.91 15.17
CA ASP A 24 -15.18 11.08 15.04
C ASP A 24 -15.09 11.59 13.59
N VAL A 25 -16.20 11.55 12.85
CA VAL A 25 -16.31 11.82 11.40
C VAL A 25 -15.89 13.25 11.01
N THR A 26 -15.54 14.08 11.98
CA THR A 26 -15.25 15.51 11.80
C THR A 26 -13.76 15.88 11.67
N ALA A 27 -12.85 14.93 11.84
CA ALA A 27 -11.41 15.19 11.82
C ALA A 27 -10.78 14.87 10.46
N THR A 28 -10.47 15.90 9.71
CA THR A 28 -9.44 16.07 8.67
C THR A 28 -9.41 15.09 7.50
N LYS A 29 -9.99 15.53 6.39
CA LYS A 29 -9.63 15.09 5.05
C LYS A 29 -8.12 15.34 4.81
N GLY A 30 -7.33 14.27 4.68
CA GLY A 30 -6.00 14.36 4.08
C GLY A 30 -4.82 13.76 4.84
N GLU A 31 -4.88 13.57 6.14
CA GLU A 31 -3.82 12.86 6.87
C GLU A 31 -4.27 11.43 7.15
N VAL A 32 -3.43 10.47 6.75
CA VAL A 32 -3.58 9.07 7.10
C VAL A 32 -3.41 8.96 8.61
N ASN A 33 -4.51 8.76 9.33
CA ASN A 33 -4.44 8.55 10.76
C ASN A 33 -3.91 7.14 11.04
N ALA A 34 -2.62 7.04 11.36
CA ALA A 34 -1.96 5.78 11.65
C ALA A 34 -2.68 4.94 12.71
N ALA A 35 -3.24 5.58 13.72
CA ALA A 35 -3.97 4.91 14.80
C ALA A 35 -5.25 4.21 14.30
N GLU A 36 -5.93 4.79 13.32
CA GLU A 36 -7.13 4.18 12.71
C GLU A 36 -6.78 2.91 11.95
N PHE A 37 -5.74 2.96 11.12
CA PHE A 37 -5.29 1.78 10.38
C PHE A 37 -4.73 0.70 11.30
N GLU A 38 -4.03 1.08 12.36
CA GLU A 38 -3.56 0.12 13.36
C GLU A 38 -4.74 -0.59 14.04
N SER A 39 -5.79 0.15 14.44
CA SER A 39 -7.02 -0.42 15.02
C SER A 39 -7.67 -1.42 14.06
N VAL A 40 -7.84 -1.06 12.78
CA VAL A 40 -8.41 -1.94 11.76
C VAL A 40 -7.57 -3.20 11.57
N CYS A 41 -6.25 -3.07 11.49
CA CYS A 41 -5.35 -4.21 11.34
C CYS A 41 -5.41 -5.16 12.54
N ARG A 42 -5.47 -4.64 13.77
CA ARG A 42 -5.64 -5.46 14.98
C ARG A 42 -6.94 -6.23 14.96
N GLN A 43 -8.06 -5.58 14.68
CA GLN A 43 -9.36 -6.25 14.57
C GLN A 43 -9.37 -7.35 13.49
N LEU A 44 -8.71 -7.12 12.34
CA LEU A 44 -8.54 -8.15 11.31
C LEU A 44 -7.72 -9.34 11.80
N MET A 45 -6.61 -9.12 12.52
CA MET A 45 -5.79 -10.18 13.08
C MET A 45 -6.53 -10.96 14.18
N ASP A 46 -7.29 -10.29 15.02
CA ASP A 46 -8.13 -10.93 16.06
C ASP A 46 -9.18 -11.84 15.42
N ARG A 47 -9.79 -11.38 14.32
CA ARG A 47 -10.78 -12.17 13.58
C ARG A 47 -10.16 -13.32 12.78
N PHE A 48 -8.93 -13.14 12.32
CA PHE A 48 -8.19 -14.10 11.50
C PHE A 48 -6.84 -14.44 12.14
N PRO A 49 -6.82 -15.24 13.22
CA PRO A 49 -5.63 -15.44 14.07
C PRO A 49 -4.47 -16.17 13.36
N ARG A 50 -4.67 -16.68 12.15
CA ARG A 50 -3.60 -17.25 11.33
C ARG A 50 -2.87 -16.20 10.48
N ALA A 51 -3.47 -15.02 10.29
CA ALA A 51 -2.82 -13.94 9.56
C ALA A 51 -1.65 -13.38 10.39
N LYS A 52 -0.50 -13.32 9.76
CA LYS A 52 0.75 -12.76 10.35
C LYS A 52 0.96 -11.31 9.96
N LYS A 53 0.43 -10.94 8.80
CA LYS A 53 0.57 -9.59 8.25
C LYS A 53 -0.75 -9.12 7.65
N VAL A 54 -1.07 -7.85 7.91
CA VAL A 54 -2.19 -7.15 7.28
C VAL A 54 -1.64 -5.94 6.53
N ILE A 55 -1.98 -5.82 5.26
CA ILE A 55 -1.54 -4.74 4.40
C ILE A 55 -2.76 -4.01 3.84
N ILE A 56 -2.72 -2.67 3.89
CA ILE A 56 -3.78 -1.82 3.35
C ILE A 56 -3.14 -0.86 2.35
N THR A 57 -3.59 -0.91 1.10
CA THR A 57 -3.21 0.08 0.08
C THR A 57 -4.02 1.35 0.29
N LEU A 58 -3.37 2.49 0.14
CA LEU A 58 -3.94 3.81 0.37
C LEU A 58 -3.92 4.62 -0.92
N ARG A 59 -5.10 4.94 -1.43
CA ARG A 59 -5.25 5.73 -2.65
C ARG A 59 -6.06 6.99 -2.38
N GLY A 60 -5.41 8.14 -2.52
CA GLY A 60 -6.11 9.42 -2.60
C GLY A 60 -6.37 9.80 -4.05
N SER A 61 -7.60 10.16 -4.40
CA SER A 61 -7.94 10.66 -5.72
C SER A 61 -8.07 12.18 -5.66
N VAL A 62 -7.16 12.89 -6.34
CA VAL A 62 -7.22 14.35 -6.48
C VAL A 62 -8.07 14.70 -7.71
N ASN A 63 -7.83 14.02 -8.83
CA ASN A 63 -8.64 14.09 -10.05
C ASN A 63 -8.41 12.83 -10.91
N ALA A 64 -8.98 12.81 -12.12
CA ALA A 64 -8.89 11.64 -13.01
C ALA A 64 -7.45 11.20 -13.34
N ASN A 65 -6.51 12.14 -13.39
CA ASN A 65 -5.12 11.90 -13.81
C ASN A 65 -4.11 12.10 -12.67
N HIS A 66 -4.57 12.44 -11.46
CA HIS A 66 -3.71 12.69 -10.31
C HIS A 66 -4.22 11.93 -9.10
N ASN A 67 -3.46 10.94 -8.66
CA ASN A 67 -3.70 10.18 -7.44
C ASN A 67 -2.51 10.26 -6.50
N THR A 68 -2.75 10.17 -5.21
CA THR A 68 -1.71 9.80 -4.27
C THR A 68 -1.76 8.28 -4.04
N TRP A 69 -0.59 7.67 -3.86
CA TRP A 69 -0.44 6.23 -3.70
C TRP A 69 0.52 5.90 -2.56
N GLY A 70 0.13 4.99 -1.70
CA GLY A 70 0.92 4.53 -0.58
C GLY A 70 0.33 3.26 0.02
N GLY A 71 0.85 2.85 1.18
CA GLY A 71 0.34 1.70 1.90
C GLY A 71 0.82 1.65 3.33
N VAL A 72 0.14 0.82 4.12
CA VAL A 72 0.54 0.45 5.48
C VAL A 72 0.65 -1.07 5.57
N LEU A 73 1.55 -1.54 6.42
CA LEU A 73 1.74 -2.94 6.74
C LEU A 73 1.79 -3.10 8.25
N PHE A 74 0.95 -3.97 8.79
CA PHE A 74 0.93 -4.32 10.20
C PHE A 74 1.47 -5.74 10.38
N SER A 75 2.49 -5.89 11.20
CA SER A 75 3.16 -7.15 11.50
C SER A 75 3.76 -7.11 12.89
N ASP A 76 3.65 -8.20 13.66
CA ASP A 76 4.23 -8.34 14.99
C ASP A 76 3.90 -7.18 15.94
N GLY A 77 2.67 -6.69 15.87
CA GLY A 77 2.19 -5.59 16.73
C GLY A 77 2.67 -4.19 16.33
N LYS A 78 3.35 -4.05 15.18
CA LYS A 78 3.90 -2.79 14.68
C LYS A 78 3.29 -2.42 13.33
N LEU A 79 2.90 -1.14 13.20
CA LEU A 79 2.46 -0.56 11.95
C LEU A 79 3.63 0.12 11.23
N TYR A 80 3.86 -0.28 9.97
CA TYR A 80 4.78 0.35 9.05
C TYR A 80 4.00 1.18 8.04
N GLN A 81 4.55 2.32 7.65
CA GLN A 81 3.99 3.19 6.62
C GLN A 81 5.01 3.38 5.50
N SER A 82 4.54 3.31 4.25
CA SER A 82 5.37 3.64 3.11
C SER A 82 5.47 5.15 2.89
N PRO A 83 6.46 5.62 2.12
CA PRO A 83 6.37 6.92 1.47
C PRO A 83 5.07 7.04 0.66
N ARG A 84 4.57 8.25 0.52
CA ARG A 84 3.40 8.55 -0.31
C ARG A 84 3.87 9.17 -1.62
N TYR A 85 3.48 8.55 -2.73
CA TYR A 85 3.81 9.03 -4.07
C TYR A 85 2.67 9.84 -4.66
N ASP A 86 3.00 10.95 -5.30
CA ASP A 86 2.09 11.71 -6.16
C ASP A 86 2.22 11.23 -7.61
N ILE A 87 1.16 10.62 -8.13
CA ILE A 87 1.11 10.14 -9.51
C ILE A 87 0.29 11.13 -10.32
N THR A 88 0.97 12.07 -10.98
CA THR A 88 0.35 13.19 -11.70
C THR A 88 -0.03 12.87 -13.15
N HIS A 89 0.52 11.79 -13.72
CA HIS A 89 0.26 11.36 -15.09
C HIS A 89 -0.01 9.85 -15.11
N ILE A 90 -1.25 9.48 -14.84
CA ILE A 90 -1.66 8.09 -14.87
C ILE A 90 -1.91 7.69 -16.31
N VAL A 91 -1.13 6.73 -16.81
CA VAL A 91 -1.31 6.12 -18.12
C VAL A 91 -2.37 5.03 -18.06
N ASP A 92 -2.25 4.12 -17.07
CA ASP A 92 -3.21 3.05 -16.86
C ASP A 92 -3.25 2.61 -15.39
N ARG A 93 -4.47 2.38 -14.88
CA ARG A 93 -4.69 1.92 -13.50
C ARG A 93 -4.84 0.42 -13.37
N VAL A 94 -5.08 -0.27 -14.50
CA VAL A 94 -5.28 -1.72 -14.50
C VAL A 94 -4.01 -2.42 -14.01
N GLY A 95 -4.14 -3.44 -13.17
CA GLY A 95 -3.00 -4.18 -12.63
C GLY A 95 -2.23 -3.47 -11.50
N GLY A 96 -2.67 -2.29 -11.04
CA GLY A 96 -1.99 -1.57 -9.95
C GLY A 96 -1.97 -2.38 -8.63
N GLY A 97 -3.10 -3.01 -8.27
CA GLY A 97 -3.20 -3.88 -7.09
C GLY A 97 -2.38 -5.16 -7.24
N ASP A 98 -2.43 -5.79 -8.41
CA ASP A 98 -1.65 -7.00 -8.70
C ASP A 98 -0.15 -6.73 -8.69
N SER A 99 0.26 -5.59 -9.24
CA SER A 99 1.64 -5.12 -9.17
C SER A 99 2.10 -4.83 -7.73
N PHE A 100 1.22 -4.29 -6.90
CA PHE A 100 1.49 -4.12 -5.48
C PHE A 100 1.71 -5.48 -4.80
N MET A 101 0.81 -6.44 -5.01
CA MET A 101 0.93 -7.78 -4.44
C MET A 101 2.19 -8.50 -4.92
N GLY A 102 2.49 -8.46 -6.22
CA GLY A 102 3.71 -9.04 -6.77
C GLY A 102 4.97 -8.42 -6.18
N GLY A 103 5.01 -7.08 -6.07
CA GLY A 103 6.10 -6.35 -5.43
C GLY A 103 6.24 -6.67 -3.94
N LEU A 104 5.11 -6.83 -3.22
CA LEU A 104 5.11 -7.22 -1.82
C LEU A 104 5.68 -8.62 -1.61
N ILE A 105 5.25 -9.59 -2.40
CA ILE A 105 5.76 -10.97 -2.33
C ILE A 105 7.26 -10.98 -2.60
N TYR A 106 7.71 -10.29 -3.65
CA TYR A 106 9.13 -10.15 -3.95
C TYR A 106 9.90 -9.53 -2.77
N GLY A 107 9.38 -8.42 -2.22
CA GLY A 107 10.00 -7.72 -1.11
C GLY A 107 10.12 -8.58 0.15
N LEU A 108 9.05 -9.29 0.53
CA LEU A 108 9.03 -10.18 1.70
C LEU A 108 9.99 -11.38 1.56
N LEU A 109 10.19 -11.89 0.33
CA LEU A 109 11.13 -12.98 0.06
C LEU A 109 12.58 -12.51 -0.03
N THR A 110 12.81 -11.27 -0.47
CA THR A 110 14.15 -10.73 -0.69
C THR A 110 14.70 -10.00 0.54
N TYR A 111 13.85 -9.24 1.22
CA TYR A 111 14.20 -8.45 2.41
C TYR A 111 13.58 -9.08 3.66
N THR A 112 13.95 -10.32 3.96
CA THR A 112 13.27 -11.23 4.89
C THR A 112 13.06 -10.68 6.31
N ASP A 113 13.91 -9.76 6.76
CA ASP A 113 13.86 -9.18 8.12
C ASP A 113 13.53 -7.67 8.10
N ASP A 114 13.06 -7.16 6.96
CA ASP A 114 12.78 -5.73 6.77
C ASP A 114 11.40 -5.52 6.11
N ASP A 115 10.35 -5.61 6.92
CA ASP A 115 8.96 -5.38 6.48
C ASP A 115 8.74 -3.96 5.93
N GLN A 116 9.46 -2.96 6.46
CA GLN A 116 9.41 -1.60 5.94
C GLN A 116 9.93 -1.52 4.51
N LYS A 117 11.04 -2.17 4.24
CA LYS A 117 11.64 -2.18 2.89
C LYS A 117 10.77 -2.98 1.91
N ALA A 118 10.20 -4.10 2.36
CA ALA A 118 9.26 -4.88 1.55
C ALA A 118 8.02 -4.06 1.16
N LEU A 119 7.44 -3.34 2.11
CA LEU A 119 6.31 -2.42 1.87
C LEU A 119 6.70 -1.31 0.89
N ASN A 120 7.84 -0.66 1.10
CA ASN A 120 8.32 0.42 0.24
C ASN A 120 8.53 -0.08 -1.20
N PHE A 121 9.06 -1.28 -1.37
CA PHE A 121 9.22 -1.91 -2.69
C PHE A 121 7.88 -2.14 -3.37
N ALA A 122 6.90 -2.69 -2.66
CA ALA A 122 5.56 -2.93 -3.19
C ALA A 122 4.87 -1.65 -3.69
N VAL A 123 4.94 -0.59 -2.88
CA VAL A 123 4.35 0.72 -3.21
C VAL A 123 5.06 1.34 -4.41
N ALA A 124 6.39 1.29 -4.46
CA ALA A 124 7.18 1.83 -5.57
C ALA A 124 6.92 1.07 -6.88
N ALA A 125 6.89 -0.26 -6.85
CA ALA A 125 6.59 -1.09 -8.02
C ALA A 125 5.19 -0.79 -8.57
N SER A 126 4.22 -0.67 -7.72
CA SER A 126 2.85 -0.32 -8.09
C SER A 126 2.73 1.13 -8.58
N CYS A 127 3.46 2.08 -7.98
CA CYS A 127 3.53 3.45 -8.47
C CYS A 127 4.02 3.50 -9.92
N LEU A 128 5.11 2.81 -10.23
CA LEU A 128 5.66 2.71 -11.59
C LEU A 128 4.67 2.07 -12.57
N LYS A 129 3.89 1.06 -12.14
CA LYS A 129 2.87 0.42 -12.98
C LYS A 129 1.87 1.44 -13.54
N HIS A 130 1.49 2.44 -12.78
CA HIS A 130 0.55 3.48 -13.24
C HIS A 130 1.08 4.30 -14.43
N THR A 131 2.37 4.22 -14.72
CA THR A 131 3.02 4.87 -15.88
C THR A 131 3.15 3.96 -17.10
N ILE A 132 2.64 2.73 -17.02
CA ILE A 132 2.78 1.68 -18.05
C ILE A 132 1.38 1.32 -18.54
N PHE A 133 1.24 1.22 -19.86
CA PHE A 133 -0.01 0.81 -20.49
C PHE A 133 -0.24 -0.71 -20.33
N GLY A 134 -1.50 -1.10 -20.13
CA GLY A 134 -1.90 -2.50 -19.99
C GLY A 134 -1.74 -3.02 -18.54
N ASP A 135 -2.09 -4.29 -18.36
CA ASP A 135 -2.20 -4.92 -17.06
C ASP A 135 -0.84 -5.31 -16.45
N PHE A 136 0.09 -5.74 -17.29
CA PHE A 136 1.38 -6.26 -16.83
C PHE A 136 2.35 -5.16 -16.41
N ASN A 137 2.95 -5.32 -15.23
CA ASN A 137 4.07 -4.49 -14.82
C ASN A 137 5.35 -4.93 -15.55
N GLN A 138 6.00 -3.99 -16.23
CA GLN A 138 7.21 -4.23 -17.03
C GLN A 138 8.45 -3.57 -16.40
N VAL A 139 8.37 -3.18 -15.13
CA VAL A 139 9.49 -2.54 -14.44
C VAL A 139 10.52 -3.57 -13.97
N THR A 140 11.77 -3.17 -13.96
CA THR A 140 12.86 -3.94 -13.37
C THR A 140 13.01 -3.65 -11.88
N VAL A 141 13.64 -4.56 -11.15
CA VAL A 141 13.98 -4.35 -9.73
C VAL A 141 14.81 -3.08 -9.54
N ALA A 142 15.77 -2.82 -10.45
CA ALA A 142 16.61 -1.63 -10.38
C ALA A 142 15.82 -0.33 -10.50
N GLU A 143 14.80 -0.26 -11.37
CA GLU A 143 13.94 0.91 -11.50
C GLU A 143 13.11 1.13 -10.23
N VAL A 144 12.58 0.07 -9.64
CA VAL A 144 11.84 0.14 -8.37
C VAL A 144 12.74 0.62 -7.25
N GLU A 145 13.94 0.05 -7.10
CA GLU A 145 14.90 0.46 -6.07
C GLU A 145 15.39 1.90 -6.26
N ASN A 146 15.53 2.37 -7.50
CA ASN A 146 15.86 3.76 -7.77
C ASN A 146 14.74 4.72 -7.34
N LEU A 147 13.47 4.37 -7.58
CA LEU A 147 12.35 5.17 -7.08
C LEU A 147 12.33 5.20 -5.54
N MET A 148 12.62 4.08 -4.87
CA MET A 148 12.70 3.99 -3.41
C MET A 148 13.80 4.90 -2.81
N LYS A 149 14.91 5.11 -3.52
CA LYS A 149 16.03 5.98 -3.10
C LYS A 149 15.74 7.46 -3.28
N GLY A 150 14.74 7.80 -4.10
CA GLY A 150 14.32 9.19 -4.34
C GLY A 150 13.67 9.82 -3.11
N ASP A 151 13.51 11.13 -3.16
CA ASP A 151 12.94 11.94 -2.07
C ASP A 151 11.41 11.82 -1.91
N GLY A 152 10.79 10.83 -2.54
CA GLY A 152 9.34 10.66 -2.53
C GLY A 152 8.57 11.71 -3.34
N SER A 153 9.26 12.59 -4.08
CA SER A 153 8.63 13.63 -4.90
C SER A 153 7.80 13.08 -6.07
N GLY A 154 7.78 11.76 -6.24
CA GLY A 154 6.97 11.07 -7.25
C GLY A 154 7.39 11.35 -8.70
N ARG A 155 8.47 12.10 -8.92
CA ARG A 155 9.03 12.30 -10.25
C ARG A 155 9.76 11.04 -10.68
N VAL A 156 9.09 10.24 -11.50
CA VAL A 156 9.72 9.13 -12.22
C VAL A 156 10.64 9.75 -13.26
N SER A 157 11.93 9.87 -12.97
CA SER A 157 12.94 10.08 -14.00
C SER A 157 13.33 8.72 -14.58
N ARG A 158 12.99 8.50 -15.82
CA ARG A 158 13.52 7.40 -16.62
C ARG A 158 14.86 7.77 -17.21
#